data_f574f00ddd014793b68cc782c010d4ea
#
_entry.id   f574f00ddd014793b68cc782c010d4ea
#
_cell.length_a   1.000
_cell.length_b   1.000
_cell.length_c   1.000
_cell.angle_alpha   90.00
_cell.angle_beta   90.00
_cell.angle_gamma   90.00
#
_symmetry.space_group_name_H-M   'P 1'
#
loop_
_entity.id
_entity.type
_entity.pdbx_description
1 polymer ?
#
loop_
_entity_poly.entity_id
_entity_poly.type
_entity_poly.pdbx_seq_one_letter_code
_entity_poly.pdbx_strand_id
1 'polypeptide(L)'
;VNDLIVRNLFGYTFAEAIITLLQPLFTAADGYLGICIIWGAMAMFWFVGVHGPSIVEPAIAAIIYANVDANLALFKAGHQAANVLTVGLGNFVGTMGGTGATLVVPFLFMLFAKSKQLKAVGKTTFVPVCFAVNEPLLFATPIVLNPYFFIPFLLAPMVNVSLFKFFVDVLKMNSFIYVLPWATPAPIGLILGTGVSILAVVLAVLLVVVDSIIYLPFIKAYDASLLEEEKQKEALEALEEQVKEEETENKEPLQLDKKINVLVLCVGAGTSAMFANAVKEGAKETGLPVDATASAYGNHYDILKNYDVVVLSPQVQAHLEEVKQDAKEGTKVIATKGAQYIQLTRDPKGAVEFIVEQEKEG
;
A
#
# COMPACT_ATOMS: atom_id res chain seq x y z
N VAL A 1 12.31 -33.25 7.67
CA VAL A 1 13.61 -33.68 7.13
C VAL A 1 14.72 -32.85 7.76
N ASN A 2 14.66 -31.52 7.76
CA ASN A 2 15.71 -30.65 8.33
C ASN A 2 15.88 -30.85 9.85
N ASP A 3 14.80 -31.04 10.59
CA ASP A 3 14.81 -31.25 12.04
C ASP A 3 15.51 -32.59 12.43
N LEU A 4 15.32 -33.64 11.62
CA LEU A 4 15.96 -34.93 11.82
C LEU A 4 17.49 -34.89 11.54
N ILE A 5 17.92 -34.10 10.55
CA ILE A 5 19.33 -33.93 10.20
C ILE A 5 20.07 -33.14 11.29
N VAL A 6 19.46 -32.05 11.77
CA VAL A 6 20.05 -31.20 12.81
C VAL A 6 20.11 -31.96 14.14
N ARG A 7 19.07 -32.71 14.48
CA ARG A 7 19.04 -33.53 15.72
C ARG A 7 20.07 -34.65 15.74
N ASN A 8 20.31 -35.30 14.59
CA ASN A 8 21.32 -36.35 14.49
C ASN A 8 22.75 -35.83 14.48
N LEU A 9 22.99 -34.61 13.95
CA LEU A 9 24.34 -34.03 13.85
C LEU A 9 24.75 -33.25 15.10
N PHE A 10 23.81 -32.56 15.77
CA PHE A 10 24.10 -31.62 16.86
C PHE A 10 23.41 -31.96 18.17
N GLY A 11 22.53 -32.96 18.23
CA GLY A 11 21.78 -33.35 19.43
C GLY A 11 20.62 -32.40 19.79
N TYR A 12 20.35 -31.38 18.98
CA TYR A 12 19.31 -30.37 19.19
C TYR A 12 18.27 -30.42 18.08
N THR A 13 17.05 -29.99 18.37
CA THR A 13 16.07 -29.68 17.32
C THR A 13 16.54 -28.46 16.54
N PHE A 14 16.03 -28.27 15.34
CA PHE A 14 16.34 -27.06 14.53
C PHE A 14 16.00 -25.76 15.29
N ALA A 15 14.88 -25.75 16.01
CA ALA A 15 14.50 -24.63 16.85
C ALA A 15 15.48 -24.40 18.01
N GLU A 16 15.90 -25.49 18.69
CA GLU A 16 16.89 -25.41 19.77
C GLU A 16 18.26 -24.98 19.27
N ALA A 17 18.68 -25.42 18.09
CA ALA A 17 19.91 -24.98 17.45
C ALA A 17 19.92 -23.49 17.16
N ILE A 18 18.80 -22.95 16.65
CA ILE A 18 18.63 -21.51 16.44
C ILE A 18 18.63 -20.75 17.77
N ILE A 19 17.89 -21.23 18.78
CA ILE A 19 17.87 -20.61 20.11
C ILE A 19 19.26 -20.60 20.72
N THR A 20 20.00 -21.71 20.66
CA THR A 20 21.36 -21.84 21.20
C THR A 20 22.35 -20.93 20.45
N LEU A 21 22.25 -20.81 19.14
CA LEU A 21 23.04 -19.91 18.32
C LEU A 21 22.76 -18.43 18.65
N LEU A 22 21.50 -18.11 18.94
CA LEU A 22 21.05 -16.76 19.26
C LEU A 22 21.17 -16.41 20.75
N GLN A 23 21.37 -17.41 21.64
CA GLN A 23 21.43 -17.23 23.08
C GLN A 23 22.53 -16.25 23.56
N PRO A 24 23.75 -16.16 22.97
CA PRO A 24 24.71 -15.12 23.28
C PRO A 24 24.18 -13.72 22.87
N LEU A 25 23.44 -13.65 21.77
CA LEU A 25 22.76 -12.43 21.33
C LEU A 25 21.67 -12.01 22.35
N PHE A 26 20.96 -12.99 22.92
CA PHE A 26 19.91 -12.76 23.91
C PHE A 26 20.43 -12.42 25.30
N THR A 27 21.59 -12.94 25.69
CA THR A 27 22.26 -12.52 26.94
C THR A 27 22.74 -11.05 26.85
N ALA A 28 23.12 -10.62 25.64
CA ALA A 28 23.35 -9.21 25.33
C ALA A 28 22.03 -8.44 25.03
N ALA A 29 20.91 -9.13 24.91
CA ALA A 29 19.64 -8.59 24.44
C ALA A 29 18.96 -7.62 25.39
N ASP A 30 19.23 -7.71 26.68
CA ASP A 30 18.75 -6.75 27.69
C ASP A 30 19.63 -5.47 27.74
N GLY A 31 20.76 -5.43 27.03
CA GLY A 31 21.58 -4.25 26.81
C GLY A 31 20.97 -3.29 25.78
N TYR A 32 21.39 -2.01 25.78
CA TYR A 32 20.91 -1.01 24.81
C TYR A 32 21.02 -1.47 23.37
N LEU A 33 22.17 -2.02 22.99
CA LEU A 33 22.38 -2.50 21.62
C LEU A 33 21.47 -3.69 21.29
N GLY A 34 21.30 -4.63 22.23
CA GLY A 34 20.47 -5.82 22.06
C GLY A 34 19.01 -5.46 21.80
N ILE A 35 18.41 -4.63 22.67
CA ILE A 35 17.02 -4.19 22.48
C ILE A 35 16.84 -3.40 21.18
N CYS A 36 17.79 -2.53 20.81
CA CYS A 36 17.76 -1.79 19.55
C CYS A 36 17.76 -2.74 18.33
N ILE A 37 18.62 -3.75 18.34
CA ILE A 37 18.69 -4.74 17.25
C ILE A 37 17.40 -5.52 17.14
N ILE A 38 16.81 -5.95 18.25
CA ILE A 38 15.56 -6.72 18.27
C ILE A 38 14.43 -5.91 17.62
N TRP A 39 14.18 -4.67 18.10
CA TRP A 39 13.08 -3.85 17.58
C TRP A 39 13.38 -3.27 16.20
N GLY A 40 14.63 -2.96 15.91
CA GLY A 40 15.05 -2.58 14.57
C GLY A 40 14.86 -3.71 13.55
N ALA A 41 15.18 -4.96 13.93
CA ALA A 41 14.94 -6.13 13.08
C ALA A 41 13.44 -6.39 12.85
N MET A 42 12.61 -6.31 13.91
CA MET A 42 11.15 -6.43 13.78
C MET A 42 10.59 -5.40 12.82
N ALA A 43 10.99 -4.13 12.96
CA ALA A 43 10.57 -3.06 12.07
C ALA A 43 11.09 -3.26 10.64
N MET A 44 12.32 -3.72 10.46
CA MET A 44 12.90 -4.00 9.15
C MET A 44 12.11 -5.08 8.42
N PHE A 45 11.78 -6.21 9.09
CA PHE A 45 10.97 -7.27 8.48
C PHE A 45 9.60 -6.74 8.03
N TRP A 46 8.93 -5.97 8.88
CA TRP A 46 7.66 -5.34 8.52
C TRP A 46 7.81 -4.37 7.35
N PHE A 47 8.89 -3.61 7.32
CA PHE A 47 9.14 -2.65 6.25
C PHE A 47 9.27 -3.31 4.88
N VAL A 48 9.80 -4.53 4.84
CA VAL A 48 9.89 -5.34 3.60
C VAL A 48 8.66 -6.24 3.37
N GLY A 49 7.59 -6.06 4.14
CA GLY A 49 6.33 -6.78 3.95
C GLY A 49 6.27 -8.14 4.66
N VAL A 50 7.20 -8.45 5.55
CA VAL A 50 7.24 -9.68 6.34
C VAL A 50 6.83 -9.39 7.78
N HIS A 51 5.96 -10.21 8.37
CA HIS A 51 5.50 -10.04 9.76
C HIS A 51 6.64 -10.26 10.75
N GLY A 52 7.30 -9.17 11.18
CA GLY A 52 8.49 -9.17 12.03
C GLY A 52 8.34 -9.93 13.35
N PRO A 53 7.26 -9.71 14.14
CA PRO A 53 7.03 -10.43 15.38
C PRO A 53 7.04 -11.95 15.20
N SER A 54 6.41 -12.48 14.16
CA SER A 54 6.38 -13.93 13.91
C SER A 54 7.77 -14.56 13.69
N ILE A 55 8.75 -13.75 13.30
CA ILE A 55 10.14 -14.21 13.10
C ILE A 55 10.96 -14.02 14.37
N VAL A 56 10.84 -12.88 15.03
CA VAL A 56 11.75 -12.49 16.13
C VAL A 56 11.22 -12.93 17.49
N GLU A 57 9.90 -12.81 17.77
CA GLU A 57 9.34 -13.12 19.09
C GLU A 57 9.57 -14.58 19.55
N PRO A 58 9.44 -15.61 18.71
CA PRO A 58 9.69 -16.97 19.16
C PRO A 58 11.10 -17.18 19.75
N ALA A 59 12.06 -16.42 19.25
CA ALA A 59 13.44 -16.51 19.71
C ALA A 59 13.66 -15.90 21.10
N ILE A 60 12.85 -14.91 21.50
CA ILE A 60 12.97 -14.19 22.77
C ILE A 60 11.83 -14.50 23.76
N ALA A 61 10.83 -15.28 23.34
CA ALA A 61 9.62 -15.52 24.13
C ALA A 61 9.87 -16.02 25.55
N ALA A 62 10.78 -16.98 25.73
CA ALA A 62 11.11 -17.51 27.05
C ALA A 62 11.66 -16.41 27.98
N ILE A 63 12.48 -15.50 27.47
CA ILE A 63 13.11 -14.44 28.24
C ILE A 63 12.11 -13.35 28.60
N ILE A 64 11.28 -12.91 27.65
CA ILE A 64 10.34 -11.82 27.90
C ILE A 64 9.27 -12.17 28.94
N TYR A 65 8.82 -13.42 28.99
CA TYR A 65 7.87 -13.87 30.04
C TYR A 65 8.57 -14.12 31.39
N ALA A 66 9.75 -14.76 31.40
CA ALA A 66 10.53 -14.94 32.62
C ALA A 66 10.90 -13.61 33.30
N ASN A 67 11.23 -12.59 32.50
CA ASN A 67 11.55 -11.25 33.02
C ASN A 67 10.32 -10.57 33.66
N VAL A 68 9.11 -10.77 33.13
CA VAL A 68 7.90 -10.21 33.75
C VAL A 68 7.65 -10.89 35.11
N ASP A 69 7.77 -12.21 35.19
CA ASP A 69 7.58 -12.94 36.46
C ASP A 69 8.64 -12.52 37.51
N ALA A 70 9.91 -12.39 37.09
CA ALA A 70 10.99 -11.90 37.94
C ALA A 70 10.73 -10.45 38.41
N ASN A 71 10.28 -9.58 37.53
CA ASN A 71 9.94 -8.20 37.85
C ASN A 71 8.78 -8.13 38.86
N LEU A 72 7.75 -8.93 38.68
CA LEU A 72 6.63 -9.01 39.64
C LEU A 72 7.09 -9.49 41.01
N ALA A 73 8.00 -10.48 41.08
CA ALA A 73 8.57 -10.96 42.34
C ALA A 73 9.41 -9.87 43.02
N LEU A 74 10.26 -9.17 42.30
CA LEU A 74 11.06 -8.04 42.80
C LEU A 74 10.15 -6.93 43.33
N PHE A 75 9.15 -6.55 42.58
CA PHE A 75 8.20 -5.49 42.96
C PHE A 75 7.44 -5.84 44.27
N LYS A 76 6.95 -7.10 44.39
CA LYS A 76 6.30 -7.57 45.58
C LYS A 76 7.25 -7.60 46.81
N ALA A 77 8.53 -7.82 46.59
CA ALA A 77 9.56 -7.77 47.62
C ALA A 77 10.02 -6.33 47.96
N GLY A 78 9.43 -5.30 47.35
CA GLY A 78 9.79 -3.90 47.58
C GLY A 78 11.08 -3.48 46.84
N HIS A 79 11.56 -4.27 45.89
CA HIS A 79 12.71 -3.97 45.07
C HIS A 79 12.31 -3.43 43.70
N GLN A 80 13.22 -2.72 43.03
CA GLN A 80 13.00 -2.25 41.66
C GLN A 80 12.88 -3.41 40.70
N ALA A 81 11.84 -3.40 39.88
CA ALA A 81 11.69 -4.29 38.73
C ALA A 81 12.60 -3.78 37.59
N ALA A 82 13.78 -4.40 37.43
CA ALA A 82 14.82 -3.86 36.58
C ALA A 82 15.03 -4.58 35.24
N ASN A 83 14.37 -5.74 35.02
CA ASN A 83 14.50 -6.47 33.76
C ASN A 83 13.72 -5.75 32.66
N VAL A 84 14.40 -5.26 31.62
CA VAL A 84 13.82 -4.40 30.59
C VAL A 84 13.13 -5.19 29.49
N LEU A 85 13.78 -6.26 29.03
CA LEU A 85 13.25 -7.08 27.93
C LEU A 85 12.02 -7.89 28.37
N THR A 86 10.84 -7.35 28.15
CA THR A 86 9.55 -7.89 28.62
C THR A 86 8.50 -7.81 27.51
N VAL A 87 7.39 -8.53 27.65
CA VAL A 87 6.22 -8.43 26.74
C VAL A 87 5.72 -6.99 26.63
N GLY A 88 5.65 -6.27 27.75
CA GLY A 88 5.18 -4.89 27.79
C GLY A 88 6.10 -3.92 27.06
N LEU A 89 7.43 -4.14 27.09
CA LEU A 89 8.37 -3.36 26.29
C LEU A 89 8.02 -3.44 24.80
N GLY A 90 7.67 -4.64 24.32
CA GLY A 90 7.21 -4.83 22.95
C GLY A 90 5.93 -4.06 22.67
N ASN A 91 4.86 -4.42 23.38
CA ASN A 91 3.51 -3.97 23.07
C ASN A 91 3.28 -2.47 23.27
N PHE A 92 3.94 -1.85 24.25
CA PHE A 92 3.60 -0.48 24.66
C PHE A 92 4.71 0.55 24.45
N VAL A 93 5.92 0.10 24.08
CA VAL A 93 7.06 0.99 23.86
C VAL A 93 7.62 0.79 22.45
N GLY A 94 8.13 -0.40 22.14
CA GLY A 94 8.75 -0.70 20.85
C GLY A 94 7.76 -0.68 19.68
N THR A 95 6.51 -1.09 19.91
CA THR A 95 5.44 -1.02 18.91
C THR A 95 4.30 -0.10 19.36
N MET A 96 4.65 1.10 19.84
CA MET A 96 3.68 2.11 20.25
C MET A 96 2.70 2.46 19.11
N GLY A 97 1.43 2.01 19.21
CA GLY A 97 0.44 2.17 18.15
C GLY A 97 0.63 1.26 16.93
N GLY A 98 1.36 0.15 17.12
CA GLY A 98 1.71 -0.84 16.11
C GLY A 98 3.17 -0.76 15.67
N THR A 99 3.59 -1.68 14.81
CA THR A 99 4.99 -1.77 14.36
C THR A 99 5.46 -0.47 13.73
N GLY A 100 6.71 -0.08 14.01
CA GLY A 100 7.28 1.21 13.60
C GLY A 100 6.96 2.35 14.56
N ALA A 101 6.33 2.09 15.73
CA ALA A 101 5.91 3.10 16.71
C ALA A 101 5.04 4.21 16.07
N THR A 102 4.01 3.79 15.34
CA THR A 102 3.21 4.66 14.44
C THR A 102 2.06 5.39 15.13
N LEU A 103 1.95 5.36 16.47
CA LEU A 103 0.83 5.98 17.20
C LEU A 103 0.57 7.44 16.78
N VAL A 104 1.64 8.20 16.58
CA VAL A 104 1.55 9.63 16.25
C VAL A 104 1.22 9.91 14.79
N VAL A 105 1.47 8.97 13.89
CA VAL A 105 1.42 9.18 12.43
C VAL A 105 0.04 9.63 11.94
N PRO A 106 -1.09 8.98 12.29
CA PRO A 106 -2.40 9.44 11.87
C PRO A 106 -2.73 10.86 12.35
N PHE A 107 -2.30 11.20 13.56
CA PHE A 107 -2.50 12.55 14.12
C PHE A 107 -1.66 13.59 13.38
N LEU A 108 -0.40 13.25 13.05
CA LEU A 108 0.46 14.13 12.26
C LEU A 108 -0.09 14.33 10.84
N PHE A 109 -0.67 13.31 10.23
CA PHE A 109 -1.36 13.43 8.94
C PHE A 109 -2.54 14.40 9.02
N MET A 110 -3.38 14.26 10.03
CA MET A 110 -4.55 15.16 10.20
C MET A 110 -4.16 16.61 10.47
N LEU A 111 -3.10 16.83 11.26
CA LEU A 111 -2.72 18.16 11.72
C LEU A 111 -1.77 18.90 10.77
N PHE A 112 -0.83 18.20 10.14
CA PHE A 112 0.27 18.82 9.42
C PHE A 112 0.31 18.52 7.92
N ALA A 113 -0.33 17.45 7.43
CA ALA A 113 -0.38 17.19 6.00
C ALA A 113 -1.30 18.20 5.27
N LYS A 114 -0.98 18.50 4.01
CA LYS A 114 -1.78 19.37 3.14
C LYS A 114 -2.55 18.55 2.11
N SER A 115 -2.01 17.42 1.62
CA SER A 115 -2.67 16.52 0.68
C SER A 115 -3.98 15.98 1.22
N LYS A 116 -4.98 15.89 0.35
CA LYS A 116 -6.30 15.33 0.67
C LYS A 116 -6.20 13.86 1.07
N GLN A 117 -5.29 13.14 0.41
CA GLN A 117 -5.05 11.71 0.64
C GLN A 117 -4.57 11.43 2.08
N LEU A 118 -3.49 12.06 2.55
CA LEU A 118 -2.96 11.83 3.89
C LEU A 118 -3.93 12.23 4.99
N LYS A 119 -4.65 13.34 4.81
CA LYS A 119 -5.71 13.73 5.75
C LYS A 119 -6.83 12.71 5.86
N ALA A 120 -7.24 12.12 4.74
CA ALA A 120 -8.27 11.08 4.71
C ALA A 120 -7.77 9.82 5.43
N VAL A 121 -6.54 9.37 5.13
CA VAL A 121 -5.92 8.22 5.79
C VAL A 121 -5.79 8.47 7.29
N GLY A 122 -5.31 9.63 7.71
CA GLY A 122 -5.21 9.98 9.12
C GLY A 122 -6.55 9.84 9.86
N LYS A 123 -7.65 10.36 9.27
CA LYS A 123 -9.00 10.26 9.84
C LYS A 123 -9.55 8.83 9.94
N THR A 124 -9.21 7.97 9.00
CA THR A 124 -9.72 6.59 8.98
C THR A 124 -8.91 5.63 9.84
N THR A 125 -7.63 5.94 10.07
CA THR A 125 -6.70 5.02 10.75
C THR A 125 -6.36 5.38 12.19
N PHE A 126 -6.74 6.58 12.69
CA PHE A 126 -6.35 6.99 14.06
C PHE A 126 -6.94 6.08 15.15
N VAL A 127 -8.19 5.64 15.01
CA VAL A 127 -8.83 4.77 15.99
C VAL A 127 -8.15 3.41 16.07
N PRO A 128 -8.02 2.61 14.99
CA PRO A 128 -7.33 1.34 15.07
C PRO A 128 -5.87 1.48 15.55
N VAL A 129 -5.14 2.49 15.14
CA VAL A 129 -3.75 2.72 15.58
C VAL A 129 -3.65 3.00 17.08
N CYS A 130 -4.63 3.69 17.69
CA CYS A 130 -4.68 3.84 19.15
C CYS A 130 -4.75 2.50 19.89
N PHE A 131 -5.28 1.45 19.26
CA PHE A 131 -5.39 0.09 19.79
C PHE A 131 -4.34 -0.87 19.18
N ALA A 132 -3.21 -0.34 18.72
CA ALA A 132 -2.08 -1.07 18.15
C ALA A 132 -2.38 -1.82 16.83
N VAL A 133 -3.50 -1.55 16.15
CA VAL A 133 -3.85 -2.11 14.84
C VAL A 133 -3.48 -1.09 13.77
N ASN A 134 -2.26 -1.17 13.25
CA ASN A 134 -1.74 -0.18 12.29
C ASN A 134 -1.68 -0.67 10.83
N GLU A 135 -2.08 -1.89 10.53
CA GLU A 135 -2.11 -2.42 9.17
C GLU A 135 -2.90 -1.53 8.20
N PRO A 136 -4.10 -0.99 8.58
CA PRO A 136 -4.80 -0.06 7.71
C PRO A 136 -3.98 1.19 7.37
N LEU A 137 -3.17 1.70 8.30
CA LEU A 137 -2.27 2.82 8.07
C LEU A 137 -1.11 2.43 7.16
N LEU A 138 -0.49 1.27 7.38
CA LEU A 138 0.67 0.79 6.65
C LEU A 138 0.38 0.58 5.15
N PHE A 139 -0.85 0.18 4.82
CA PHE A 139 -1.26 -0.11 3.45
C PHE A 139 -2.03 1.03 2.77
N ALA A 140 -2.82 1.81 3.50
CA ALA A 140 -3.54 2.95 2.93
C ALA A 140 -2.62 4.14 2.58
N THR A 141 -1.62 4.39 3.41
CA THR A 141 -0.44 5.15 3.03
C THR A 141 0.65 4.12 2.86
N PRO A 142 1.19 3.87 1.67
CA PRO A 142 2.20 2.84 1.52
C PRO A 142 3.44 3.21 2.33
N ILE A 143 3.40 2.92 3.65
CA ILE A 143 4.54 3.09 4.56
C ILE A 143 5.54 1.96 4.30
N VAL A 144 5.03 0.74 4.15
CA VAL A 144 5.80 -0.44 3.76
C VAL A 144 6.41 -0.20 2.37
N LEU A 145 7.71 -0.45 2.23
CA LEU A 145 8.52 -0.25 1.02
C LEU A 145 8.60 1.22 0.53
N ASN A 146 8.13 2.18 1.30
CA ASN A 146 8.21 3.59 0.93
C ASN A 146 9.51 4.22 1.46
N PRO A 147 10.41 4.69 0.58
CA PRO A 147 11.70 5.25 0.98
C PRO A 147 11.61 6.40 1.99
N TYR A 148 10.56 7.20 1.92
CA TYR A 148 10.34 8.30 2.87
C TYR A 148 10.17 7.82 4.31
N PHE A 149 9.55 6.66 4.51
CA PHE A 149 9.26 6.14 5.85
C PHE A 149 10.29 5.15 6.36
N PHE A 150 11.28 4.74 5.56
CA PHE A 150 12.30 3.77 5.97
C PHE A 150 13.01 4.17 7.27
N ILE A 151 13.55 5.38 7.30
CA ILE A 151 14.30 5.86 8.46
C ILE A 151 13.41 6.00 9.71
N PRO A 152 12.30 6.74 9.70
CA PRO A 152 11.49 6.91 10.90
C PRO A 152 10.88 5.60 11.39
N PHE A 153 10.48 4.70 10.49
CA PHE A 153 9.87 3.41 10.83
C PHE A 153 10.81 2.46 11.60
N LEU A 154 12.13 2.53 11.30
CA LEU A 154 13.13 1.77 12.01
C LEU A 154 13.62 2.51 13.26
N LEU A 155 13.84 3.82 13.17
CA LEU A 155 14.46 4.62 14.21
C LEU A 155 13.55 4.81 15.42
N ALA A 156 12.25 5.07 15.23
CA ALA A 156 11.33 5.34 16.33
C ALA A 156 11.25 4.19 17.34
N PRO A 157 11.05 2.91 16.97
CA PRO A 157 11.09 1.79 17.90
C PRO A 157 12.41 1.69 18.68
N MET A 158 13.55 1.86 17.98
CA MET A 158 14.87 1.75 18.59
C MET A 158 15.12 2.85 19.62
N VAL A 159 14.71 4.07 19.33
CA VAL A 159 14.79 5.20 20.26
C VAL A 159 13.88 4.99 21.46
N ASN A 160 12.64 4.54 21.22
CA ASN A 160 11.65 4.30 22.27
C ASN A 160 12.12 3.28 23.29
N VAL A 161 12.62 2.11 22.85
CA VAL A 161 13.13 1.08 23.78
C VAL A 161 14.38 1.54 24.52
N SER A 162 15.22 2.35 23.88
CA SER A 162 16.41 2.94 24.51
C SER A 162 16.03 3.95 25.59
N LEU A 163 15.06 4.81 25.34
CA LEU A 163 14.54 5.76 26.32
C LEU A 163 13.89 5.03 27.51
N PHE A 164 13.09 3.98 27.22
CA PHE A 164 12.51 3.16 28.29
C PHE A 164 13.60 2.56 29.18
N LYS A 165 14.64 1.97 28.57
CA LYS A 165 15.77 1.42 29.30
C LYS A 165 16.49 2.48 30.15
N PHE A 166 16.69 3.67 29.60
CA PHE A 166 17.27 4.80 30.36
C PHE A 166 16.44 5.16 31.61
N PHE A 167 15.12 5.19 31.48
CA PHE A 167 14.23 5.44 32.62
C PHE A 167 14.32 4.35 33.70
N VAL A 168 14.47 3.09 33.29
CA VAL A 168 14.63 1.97 34.21
C VAL A 168 16.01 1.99 34.88
N ASP A 169 17.07 2.07 34.08
CA ASP A 169 18.45 1.94 34.60
C ASP A 169 18.90 3.14 35.41
N VAL A 170 18.64 4.35 34.91
CA VAL A 170 19.17 5.61 35.47
C VAL A 170 18.17 6.25 36.41
N LEU A 171 16.91 6.41 36.00
CA LEU A 171 15.89 7.08 36.81
C LEU A 171 15.18 6.12 37.79
N LYS A 172 15.55 4.84 37.78
CA LYS A 172 15.01 3.81 38.68
C LYS A 172 13.51 3.62 38.61
N MET A 173 12.93 3.89 37.43
CA MET A 173 11.56 3.52 37.13
C MET A 173 11.41 1.98 37.14
N ASN A 174 10.28 1.46 37.57
CA ASN A 174 10.03 0.04 37.40
C ASN A 174 9.80 -0.27 35.91
N SER A 175 10.34 -1.38 35.46
CA SER A 175 9.95 -2.02 34.20
C SER A 175 8.59 -2.68 34.33
N PHE A 176 8.12 -3.35 33.27
CA PHE A 176 6.82 -4.01 33.25
C PHE A 176 6.75 -5.14 34.27
N ILE A 177 5.73 -5.08 35.11
CA ILE A 177 5.42 -6.06 36.18
C ILE A 177 4.15 -6.84 35.91
N TYR A 178 3.34 -6.39 34.92
CA TYR A 178 2.10 -7.05 34.52
C TYR A 178 2.09 -7.29 33.00
N VAL A 179 1.45 -8.40 32.60
CA VAL A 179 1.09 -8.65 31.19
C VAL A 179 -0.31 -8.09 30.97
N LEU A 180 -0.43 -7.11 30.12
CA LEU A 180 -1.70 -6.51 29.70
C LEU A 180 -2.05 -6.94 28.27
N PRO A 181 -3.34 -6.93 27.90
CA PRO A 181 -3.74 -7.19 26.52
C PRO A 181 -3.00 -6.26 25.54
N TRP A 182 -2.47 -6.81 24.47
CA TRP A 182 -1.67 -6.06 23.48
C TRP A 182 -2.42 -4.89 22.84
N ALA A 183 -3.76 -5.00 22.72
CA ALA A 183 -4.62 -3.96 22.18
C ALA A 183 -4.91 -2.82 23.17
N THR A 184 -4.32 -2.83 24.38
CA THR A 184 -4.41 -1.68 25.27
C THR A 184 -3.73 -0.47 24.63
N PRO A 185 -4.33 0.74 24.65
CA PRO A 185 -3.65 1.93 24.15
C PRO A 185 -2.27 2.11 24.78
N ALA A 186 -1.23 2.23 23.95
CA ALA A 186 0.16 2.09 24.40
C ALA A 186 0.57 3.00 25.58
N PRO A 187 0.20 4.31 25.62
CA PRO A 187 0.50 5.15 26.78
C PRO A 187 -0.15 4.64 28.06
N ILE A 188 -1.39 4.12 27.98
CA ILE A 188 -2.11 3.54 29.14
C ILE A 188 -1.44 2.23 29.56
N GLY A 189 -1.11 1.36 28.59
CA GLY A 189 -0.42 0.09 28.84
C GLY A 189 0.95 0.29 29.48
N LEU A 190 1.71 1.29 29.06
CA LEU A 190 2.97 1.66 29.67
C LEU A 190 2.80 2.07 31.15
N ILE A 191 1.86 2.97 31.44
CA ILE A 191 1.63 3.47 32.80
C ILE A 191 1.15 2.35 33.73
N LEU A 192 0.14 1.59 33.30
CA LEU A 192 -0.43 0.54 34.13
C LEU A 192 0.52 -0.65 34.29
N GLY A 193 1.22 -1.04 33.21
CA GLY A 193 2.11 -2.21 33.20
C GLY A 193 3.36 -2.03 34.06
N THR A 194 3.78 -0.78 34.32
CA THR A 194 4.96 -0.44 35.15
C THR A 194 4.62 -0.06 36.61
N GLY A 195 3.35 -0.26 37.04
CA GLY A 195 2.92 -0.02 38.42
C GLY A 195 2.53 1.43 38.73
N VAL A 196 2.09 2.17 37.75
CA VAL A 196 1.49 3.54 37.87
C VAL A 196 2.45 4.52 38.58
N SER A 197 3.56 4.84 37.93
CA SER A 197 4.51 5.85 38.44
C SER A 197 4.44 7.17 37.64
N ILE A 198 4.81 8.27 38.30
CA ILE A 198 4.92 9.58 37.63
C ILE A 198 5.95 9.51 36.48
N LEU A 199 7.04 8.77 36.68
CA LEU A 199 8.08 8.58 35.64
C LEU A 199 7.50 7.87 34.39
N ALA A 200 6.58 6.92 34.57
CA ALA A 200 5.91 6.25 33.45
C ALA A 200 5.00 7.23 32.67
N VAL A 201 4.32 8.14 33.37
CA VAL A 201 3.51 9.20 32.71
C VAL A 201 4.41 10.15 31.93
N VAL A 202 5.52 10.60 32.54
CA VAL A 202 6.50 11.47 31.88
C VAL A 202 7.08 10.77 30.65
N LEU A 203 7.44 9.50 30.76
CA LEU A 203 7.96 8.73 29.64
C LEU A 203 6.93 8.58 28.54
N ALA A 204 5.67 8.26 28.86
CA ALA A 204 4.61 8.12 27.85
C ALA A 204 4.43 9.41 27.03
N VAL A 205 4.44 10.56 27.67
CA VAL A 205 4.39 11.86 26.98
C VAL A 205 5.65 12.10 26.15
N LEU A 206 6.83 11.80 26.73
CA LEU A 206 8.11 11.98 26.06
C LEU A 206 8.19 11.14 24.76
N LEU A 207 7.74 9.88 24.79
CA LEU A 207 7.74 9.01 23.61
C LEU A 207 6.85 9.56 22.50
N VAL A 208 5.66 10.06 22.83
CA VAL A 208 4.77 10.71 21.84
C VAL A 208 5.44 11.93 21.20
N VAL A 209 6.13 12.75 22.00
CA VAL A 209 6.85 13.93 21.48
C VAL A 209 8.03 13.50 20.60
N VAL A 210 8.83 12.54 21.05
CA VAL A 210 10.01 12.05 20.33
C VAL A 210 9.59 11.41 19.00
N ASP A 211 8.58 10.52 18.99
CA ASP A 211 8.06 9.92 17.78
C ASP A 211 7.54 10.99 16.81
N SER A 212 6.87 12.03 17.34
CA SER A 212 6.38 13.14 16.50
C SER A 212 7.55 13.90 15.85
N ILE A 213 8.63 14.14 16.58
CA ILE A 213 9.84 14.80 16.04
C ILE A 213 10.52 13.93 14.99
N ILE A 214 10.58 12.60 15.20
CA ILE A 214 11.19 11.66 14.27
C ILE A 214 10.36 11.58 12.98
N TYR A 215 9.03 11.44 13.06
CA TYR A 215 8.17 11.24 11.89
C TYR A 215 7.88 12.51 11.09
N LEU A 216 7.73 13.67 11.73
CA LEU A 216 7.24 14.89 11.11
C LEU A 216 8.03 15.36 9.87
N PRO A 217 9.38 15.37 9.84
CA PRO A 217 10.12 15.81 8.66
C PRO A 217 9.88 14.90 7.45
N PHE A 218 9.80 13.59 7.66
CA PHE A 218 9.56 12.61 6.60
C PHE A 218 8.12 12.66 6.08
N ILE A 219 7.15 12.86 6.98
CA ILE A 219 5.75 13.10 6.60
C ILE A 219 5.63 14.35 5.73
N LYS A 220 6.28 15.45 6.10
CA LYS A 220 6.27 16.68 5.28
C LYS A 220 6.93 16.49 3.92
N ALA A 221 8.01 15.74 3.84
CA ALA A 221 8.68 15.44 2.59
C ALA A 221 7.79 14.59 1.67
N TYR A 222 7.13 13.57 2.22
CA TYR A 222 6.20 12.73 1.47
C TYR A 222 4.93 13.50 1.06
N ASP A 223 4.37 14.33 1.95
CA ASP A 223 3.23 15.18 1.64
C ASP A 223 3.53 16.16 0.49
N ALA A 224 4.75 16.69 0.45
CA ALA A 224 5.17 17.56 -0.66
C ALA A 224 5.20 16.82 -2.00
N SER A 225 5.70 15.58 -2.03
CA SER A 225 5.70 14.77 -3.27
C SER A 225 4.29 14.44 -3.73
N LEU A 226 3.36 14.12 -2.82
CA LEU A 226 1.96 13.89 -3.17
C LEU A 226 1.27 15.14 -3.71
N LEU A 227 1.57 16.32 -3.16
CA LEU A 227 1.03 17.58 -3.67
C LEU A 227 1.54 17.92 -5.07
N GLU A 228 2.75 17.56 -5.41
CA GLU A 228 3.27 17.71 -6.76
C GLU A 228 2.56 16.77 -7.74
N GLU A 229 2.33 15.51 -7.33
CA GLU A 229 1.56 14.55 -8.11
C GLU A 229 0.10 14.99 -8.30
N GLU A 230 -0.56 15.50 -7.26
CA GLU A 230 -1.93 16.05 -7.33
C GLU A 230 -1.99 17.21 -8.33
N LYS A 231 -1.04 18.15 -8.27
CA LYS A 231 -0.96 19.30 -9.22
C LYS A 231 -0.70 18.88 -10.65
N GLN A 232 0.17 17.87 -10.85
CA GLN A 232 0.43 17.35 -12.20
C GLN A 232 -0.80 16.67 -12.79
N LYS A 233 -1.56 15.94 -11.98
CA LYS A 233 -2.84 15.32 -12.40
C LYS A 233 -3.89 16.39 -12.73
N GLU A 234 -4.08 17.39 -11.87
CA GLU A 234 -5.01 18.50 -12.11
C GLU A 234 -4.63 19.29 -13.39
N ALA A 235 -3.33 19.52 -13.62
CA ALA A 235 -2.86 20.18 -14.82
C ALA A 235 -3.08 19.33 -16.09
N LEU A 236 -2.89 18.02 -16.00
CA LEU A 236 -3.13 17.09 -17.10
C LEU A 236 -4.63 17.00 -17.43
N GLU A 237 -5.48 16.90 -16.42
CA GLU A 237 -6.94 16.89 -16.56
C GLU A 237 -7.43 18.20 -17.20
N ALA A 238 -6.89 19.37 -16.77
CA ALA A 238 -7.23 20.66 -17.35
C ALA A 238 -6.77 20.80 -18.83
N LEU A 239 -5.61 20.23 -19.18
CA LEU A 239 -5.14 20.17 -20.56
C LEU A 239 -6.02 19.25 -21.42
N GLU A 240 -6.45 18.11 -20.87
CA GLU A 240 -7.35 17.19 -21.55
C GLU A 240 -8.74 17.82 -21.78
N GLU A 241 -9.23 18.62 -20.82
CA GLU A 241 -10.49 19.37 -20.98
C GLU A 241 -10.34 20.46 -22.05
N GLN A 242 -9.25 21.22 -22.06
CA GLN A 242 -9.00 22.25 -23.08
C GLN A 242 -8.88 21.66 -24.50
N VAL A 243 -8.16 20.53 -24.64
CA VAL A 243 -8.07 19.83 -25.93
C VAL A 243 -9.44 19.35 -26.40
N LYS A 244 -10.30 18.86 -25.49
CA LYS A 244 -11.68 18.47 -25.82
C LYS A 244 -12.57 19.63 -26.22
N GLU A 245 -12.41 20.80 -25.57
CA GLU A 245 -13.15 22.01 -25.95
C GLU A 245 -12.69 22.54 -27.32
N GLU A 246 -11.40 22.57 -27.62
CA GLU A 246 -10.88 22.96 -28.93
C GLU A 246 -11.27 21.98 -30.04
N GLU A 247 -11.30 20.67 -29.76
CA GLU A 247 -11.77 19.66 -30.69
C GLU A 247 -13.29 19.77 -30.98
N THR A 248 -14.08 20.25 -30.00
CA THR A 248 -15.53 20.43 -30.17
C THR A 248 -15.90 21.72 -30.91
N GLU A 249 -15.11 22.81 -30.78
CA GLU A 249 -15.35 24.08 -31.46
C GLU A 249 -14.97 24.07 -32.95
N ASN A 250 -14.09 23.15 -33.38
CA ASN A 250 -13.53 23.15 -34.73
C ASN A 250 -14.11 22.08 -35.68
N LYS A 251 -15.16 21.36 -35.24
CA LYS A 251 -15.77 20.28 -36.08
C LYS A 251 -16.97 20.81 -36.87
N GLU A 252 -16.77 20.95 -38.19
CA GLU A 252 -17.90 21.05 -39.15
C GLU A 252 -18.80 19.81 -39.01
N PRO A 253 -20.13 19.94 -39.19
CA PRO A 253 -21.06 18.80 -39.12
C PRO A 253 -20.68 17.72 -40.15
N LEU A 254 -20.27 16.56 -39.68
CA LEU A 254 -19.93 15.41 -40.49
C LEU A 254 -21.18 14.94 -41.26
N GLN A 255 -21.15 15.11 -42.56
CA GLN A 255 -22.19 14.52 -43.48
C GLN A 255 -21.61 13.29 -44.15
N LEU A 256 -22.38 12.20 -44.09
CA LEU A 256 -22.06 10.92 -44.73
C LEU A 256 -23.19 10.58 -45.70
N ASP A 257 -22.83 10.37 -46.97
CA ASP A 257 -23.78 9.95 -48.02
C ASP A 257 -23.94 8.42 -48.09
N LYS A 258 -23.11 7.65 -47.39
CA LYS A 258 -23.06 6.19 -47.42
C LYS A 258 -23.15 5.61 -46.01
N LYS A 259 -23.87 4.49 -45.87
CA LYS A 259 -23.89 3.72 -44.61
C LYS A 259 -22.55 3.00 -44.40
N ILE A 260 -21.94 3.18 -43.21
CA ILE A 260 -20.71 2.52 -42.83
C ILE A 260 -21.02 1.35 -41.87
N ASN A 261 -20.55 0.17 -42.18
CA ASN A 261 -20.66 -1.01 -41.32
C ASN A 261 -19.31 -1.28 -40.66
N VAL A 262 -19.28 -1.31 -39.32
CA VAL A 262 -18.06 -1.43 -38.50
C VAL A 262 -18.05 -2.81 -37.84
N LEU A 263 -16.92 -3.52 -37.94
CA LEU A 263 -16.66 -4.74 -37.17
C LEU A 263 -15.61 -4.47 -36.09
N VAL A 264 -15.92 -4.77 -34.82
CA VAL A 264 -15.01 -4.66 -33.71
C VAL A 264 -14.53 -6.03 -33.27
N LEU A 265 -13.22 -6.27 -33.32
CA LEU A 265 -12.60 -7.56 -32.99
C LEU A 265 -11.84 -7.51 -31.66
N CYS A 266 -12.03 -8.51 -30.80
CA CYS A 266 -11.24 -8.74 -29.58
C CYS A 266 -11.06 -10.23 -29.30
N VAL A 267 -10.30 -10.60 -28.27
CA VAL A 267 -10.08 -12.00 -27.85
C VAL A 267 -11.38 -12.67 -27.38
N GLY A 268 -12.28 -11.90 -26.75
CA GLY A 268 -13.59 -12.39 -26.28
C GLY A 268 -14.64 -11.31 -26.46
N ALA A 269 -15.87 -11.67 -26.72
CA ALA A 269 -16.94 -10.76 -27.16
C ALA A 269 -17.33 -9.63 -26.20
N GLY A 270 -16.77 -9.54 -24.96
CA GLY A 270 -17.21 -8.59 -23.94
C GLY A 270 -16.81 -7.13 -24.23
N THR A 271 -15.52 -6.84 -24.37
CA THR A 271 -15.03 -5.46 -24.57
C THR A 271 -15.30 -4.91 -25.96
N SER A 272 -15.34 -5.77 -27.00
CA SER A 272 -15.73 -5.37 -28.34
C SER A 272 -17.22 -5.00 -28.42
N ALA A 273 -18.08 -5.67 -27.63
CA ALA A 273 -19.48 -5.31 -27.55
C ALA A 273 -19.69 -3.91 -26.95
N MET A 274 -18.87 -3.51 -25.95
CA MET A 274 -18.94 -2.16 -25.37
C MET A 274 -18.60 -1.08 -26.39
N PHE A 275 -17.53 -1.26 -27.16
CA PHE A 275 -17.15 -0.32 -28.21
C PHE A 275 -18.18 -0.27 -29.34
N ALA A 276 -18.65 -1.42 -29.82
CA ALA A 276 -19.67 -1.48 -30.85
C ALA A 276 -21.01 -0.82 -30.40
N ASN A 277 -21.36 -0.96 -29.12
CA ASN A 277 -22.53 -0.28 -28.56
C ASN A 277 -22.32 1.23 -28.48
N ALA A 278 -21.13 1.70 -28.06
CA ALA A 278 -20.80 3.13 -28.06
C ALA A 278 -20.91 3.74 -29.46
N VAL A 279 -20.37 3.07 -30.50
CA VAL A 279 -20.53 3.52 -31.92
C VAL A 279 -22.01 3.58 -32.34
N LYS A 280 -22.82 2.58 -31.99
CA LYS A 280 -24.24 2.60 -32.30
C LYS A 280 -25.01 3.71 -31.60
N GLU A 281 -24.70 3.96 -30.36
CA GLU A 281 -25.32 5.01 -29.55
C GLU A 281 -24.92 6.39 -30.09
N GLY A 282 -23.65 6.62 -30.37
CA GLY A 282 -23.17 7.84 -31.01
C GLY A 282 -23.75 8.06 -32.40
N ALA A 283 -23.91 7.01 -33.20
CA ALA A 283 -24.55 7.11 -34.51
C ALA A 283 -26.05 7.54 -34.42
N LYS A 284 -26.76 7.09 -33.39
CA LYS A 284 -28.16 7.52 -33.11
C LYS A 284 -28.19 9.00 -32.64
N GLU A 285 -27.26 9.41 -31.79
CA GLU A 285 -27.20 10.78 -31.26
C GLU A 285 -26.83 11.80 -32.33
N THR A 286 -25.92 11.43 -33.24
CA THR A 286 -25.42 12.32 -34.31
C THR A 286 -26.21 12.24 -35.58
N GLY A 287 -27.11 11.23 -35.73
CA GLY A 287 -27.88 10.99 -36.95
C GLY A 287 -27.05 10.42 -38.10
N LEU A 288 -25.83 9.95 -37.86
CA LEU A 288 -24.93 9.41 -38.85
C LEU A 288 -25.29 7.97 -39.20
N PRO A 289 -25.25 7.54 -40.50
CA PRO A 289 -25.60 6.20 -40.92
C PRO A 289 -24.46 5.20 -40.67
N VAL A 290 -24.11 4.99 -39.39
CA VAL A 290 -23.08 4.04 -38.97
C VAL A 290 -23.70 2.93 -38.14
N ASP A 291 -23.30 1.68 -38.42
CA ASP A 291 -23.71 0.51 -37.66
C ASP A 291 -22.46 -0.30 -37.25
N ALA A 292 -22.44 -0.87 -36.05
CA ALA A 292 -21.27 -1.57 -35.54
C ALA A 292 -21.62 -2.94 -34.95
N THR A 293 -20.82 -3.93 -35.23
CA THR A 293 -21.00 -5.31 -34.71
C THR A 293 -19.72 -5.78 -34.04
N ALA A 294 -19.85 -6.49 -32.92
CA ALA A 294 -18.72 -7.09 -32.22
C ALA A 294 -18.56 -8.57 -32.59
N SER A 295 -17.33 -9.03 -32.78
CA SER A 295 -17.01 -10.45 -32.95
C SER A 295 -15.71 -10.81 -32.19
N ALA A 296 -15.58 -12.10 -31.87
CA ALA A 296 -14.30 -12.61 -31.37
C ALA A 296 -13.34 -12.81 -32.57
N TYR A 297 -12.06 -12.52 -32.34
CA TYR A 297 -11.00 -12.86 -33.27
C TYR A 297 -11.01 -14.39 -33.49
N GLY A 298 -10.85 -14.82 -34.73
CA GLY A 298 -11.01 -16.22 -35.14
C GLY A 298 -12.41 -16.57 -35.70
N ASN A 299 -13.44 -15.81 -35.31
CA ASN A 299 -14.81 -16.01 -35.84
C ASN A 299 -15.20 -14.98 -36.93
N HIS A 300 -14.24 -14.17 -37.36
CA HIS A 300 -14.48 -13.03 -38.26
C HIS A 300 -14.30 -13.35 -39.75
N TYR A 301 -13.63 -14.44 -40.12
CA TYR A 301 -13.25 -14.75 -41.48
C TYR A 301 -14.41 -14.75 -42.46
N ASP A 302 -15.56 -15.35 -42.09
CA ASP A 302 -16.74 -15.46 -42.96
C ASP A 302 -17.51 -14.14 -43.08
N ILE A 303 -17.42 -13.26 -42.11
CA ILE A 303 -18.20 -12.03 -42.04
C ILE A 303 -17.42 -10.77 -42.46
N LEU A 304 -16.09 -10.84 -42.46
CA LEU A 304 -15.17 -9.70 -42.66
C LEU A 304 -15.52 -8.91 -43.95
N LYS A 305 -15.92 -9.59 -45.00
CA LYS A 305 -16.24 -9.02 -46.33
C LYS A 305 -17.47 -8.10 -46.34
N ASN A 306 -18.28 -8.10 -45.28
CA ASN A 306 -19.51 -7.33 -45.17
C ASN A 306 -19.29 -5.95 -44.45
N TYR A 307 -18.06 -5.64 -44.05
CA TYR A 307 -17.76 -4.45 -43.26
C TYR A 307 -16.85 -3.51 -44.01
N ASP A 308 -17.09 -2.21 -43.84
CA ASP A 308 -16.30 -1.12 -44.42
C ASP A 308 -15.11 -0.78 -43.56
N VAL A 309 -15.25 -0.85 -42.21
CA VAL A 309 -14.24 -0.59 -41.24
C VAL A 309 -14.12 -1.74 -40.23
N VAL A 310 -12.91 -2.15 -39.92
CA VAL A 310 -12.60 -3.17 -38.90
C VAL A 310 -11.69 -2.56 -37.83
N VAL A 311 -12.17 -2.59 -36.59
CA VAL A 311 -11.43 -2.07 -35.44
C VAL A 311 -10.90 -3.22 -34.59
N LEU A 312 -9.58 -3.27 -34.44
CA LEU A 312 -8.90 -4.25 -33.57
C LEU A 312 -8.71 -3.66 -32.18
N SER A 313 -9.23 -4.36 -31.17
CA SER A 313 -8.92 -4.02 -29.78
C SER A 313 -7.41 -4.17 -29.50
N PRO A 314 -6.87 -3.54 -28.46
CA PRO A 314 -5.46 -3.64 -28.10
C PRO A 314 -4.97 -5.09 -27.89
N GLN A 315 -5.87 -5.99 -27.47
CA GLN A 315 -5.57 -7.40 -27.20
C GLN A 315 -5.27 -8.22 -28.48
N VAL A 316 -5.80 -7.80 -29.63
CA VAL A 316 -5.62 -8.47 -30.93
C VAL A 316 -4.83 -7.62 -31.93
N GLN A 317 -4.23 -6.53 -31.48
CA GLN A 317 -3.44 -5.62 -32.31
C GLN A 317 -2.28 -6.32 -33.07
N ALA A 318 -1.72 -7.38 -32.49
CA ALA A 318 -0.65 -8.17 -33.12
C ALA A 318 -1.06 -8.82 -34.45
N HIS A 319 -2.37 -8.99 -34.67
CA HIS A 319 -2.93 -9.62 -35.88
C HIS A 319 -3.36 -8.61 -36.97
N LEU A 320 -2.95 -7.34 -36.86
CA LEU A 320 -3.34 -6.28 -37.78
C LEU A 320 -3.05 -6.63 -39.26
N GLU A 321 -1.86 -7.11 -39.54
CA GLU A 321 -1.44 -7.43 -40.92
C GLU A 321 -2.16 -8.66 -41.49
N GLU A 322 -2.48 -9.62 -40.64
CA GLU A 322 -3.27 -10.81 -40.99
C GLU A 322 -4.70 -10.41 -41.38
N VAL A 323 -5.38 -9.61 -40.54
CA VAL A 323 -6.72 -9.13 -40.78
C VAL A 323 -6.79 -8.22 -42.01
N LYS A 324 -5.76 -7.42 -42.30
CA LYS A 324 -5.66 -6.63 -43.54
C LYS A 324 -5.61 -7.50 -44.79
N GLN A 325 -4.87 -8.64 -44.74
CA GLN A 325 -4.77 -9.55 -45.87
C GLN A 325 -6.07 -10.28 -46.17
N ASP A 326 -6.86 -10.59 -45.14
CA ASP A 326 -8.14 -11.28 -45.23
C ASP A 326 -9.31 -10.32 -45.53
N ALA A 327 -9.09 -9.02 -45.34
CA ALA A 327 -10.11 -8.01 -45.62
C ALA A 327 -10.36 -7.81 -47.13
N LYS A 328 -11.56 -7.38 -47.46
CA LYS A 328 -11.91 -7.03 -48.86
C LYS A 328 -11.16 -5.77 -49.27
N GLU A 329 -10.81 -5.66 -50.56
CA GLU A 329 -10.25 -4.45 -51.12
C GLU A 329 -11.15 -3.23 -50.84
N GLY A 330 -10.58 -2.18 -50.19
CA GLY A 330 -11.33 -1.01 -49.73
C GLY A 330 -11.83 -1.07 -48.28
N THR A 331 -11.72 -2.19 -47.57
CA THR A 331 -11.99 -2.24 -46.11
C THR A 331 -10.86 -1.67 -45.32
N LYS A 332 -11.12 -0.72 -44.43
CA LYS A 332 -10.13 -0.16 -43.50
C LYS A 332 -9.97 -0.98 -42.25
N VAL A 333 -8.76 -1.39 -41.94
CA VAL A 333 -8.45 -2.15 -40.74
C VAL A 333 -7.58 -1.28 -39.82
N ILE A 334 -8.08 -1.00 -38.62
CA ILE A 334 -7.52 -0.05 -37.65
C ILE A 334 -7.18 -0.77 -36.36
N ALA A 335 -5.98 -0.55 -35.82
CA ALA A 335 -5.61 -0.99 -34.50
C ALA A 335 -5.65 0.18 -33.52
N THR A 336 -6.34 0.01 -32.37
CA THR A 336 -6.48 1.03 -31.35
C THR A 336 -5.49 0.82 -30.19
N LYS A 337 -4.97 1.91 -29.62
CA LYS A 337 -4.14 1.87 -28.40
C LYS A 337 -5.02 1.69 -27.15
N GLY A 338 -4.47 1.08 -26.11
CA GLY A 338 -5.24 0.70 -24.90
C GLY A 338 -6.03 1.84 -24.26
N ALA A 339 -5.41 3.01 -24.06
CA ALA A 339 -6.06 4.18 -23.48
C ALA A 339 -7.16 4.73 -24.38
N GLN A 340 -6.88 4.89 -25.67
CA GLN A 340 -7.83 5.37 -26.68
C GLN A 340 -9.06 4.43 -26.80
N TYR A 341 -8.85 3.13 -26.82
CA TYR A 341 -9.94 2.15 -26.88
C TYR A 341 -10.90 2.27 -25.70
N ILE A 342 -10.35 2.39 -24.45
CA ILE A 342 -11.16 2.53 -23.24
C ILE A 342 -11.94 3.87 -23.27
N GLN A 343 -11.32 4.95 -23.71
CA GLN A 343 -11.97 6.25 -23.83
C GLN A 343 -13.14 6.19 -24.79
N LEU A 344 -12.93 5.66 -25.99
CA LEU A 344 -13.97 5.53 -27.03
C LEU A 344 -15.13 4.59 -26.62
N THR A 345 -14.90 3.60 -25.72
CA THR A 345 -16.02 2.79 -25.17
C THR A 345 -16.95 3.58 -24.24
N ARG A 346 -16.51 4.72 -23.73
CA ARG A 346 -17.27 5.57 -22.79
C ARG A 346 -17.78 6.87 -23.39
N ASP A 347 -17.35 7.17 -24.60
CA ASP A 347 -17.72 8.37 -25.36
C ASP A 347 -18.41 7.97 -26.67
N PRO A 348 -19.76 7.86 -26.69
CA PRO A 348 -20.50 7.46 -27.88
C PRO A 348 -20.26 8.40 -29.07
N LYS A 349 -20.23 9.72 -28.88
CA LYS A 349 -20.00 10.68 -29.95
C LYS A 349 -18.59 10.58 -30.52
N GLY A 350 -17.57 10.57 -29.63
CA GLY A 350 -16.19 10.40 -30.04
C GLY A 350 -15.94 9.06 -30.74
N ALA A 351 -16.64 7.99 -30.35
CA ALA A 351 -16.51 6.69 -31.00
C ALA A 351 -17.00 6.70 -32.45
N VAL A 352 -18.14 7.33 -32.74
CA VAL A 352 -18.66 7.40 -34.11
C VAL A 352 -17.86 8.39 -34.97
N GLU A 353 -17.44 9.52 -34.42
CA GLU A 353 -16.58 10.47 -35.08
C GLU A 353 -15.23 9.86 -35.47
N PHE A 354 -14.60 9.14 -34.57
CA PHE A 354 -13.37 8.38 -34.83
C PHE A 354 -13.52 7.43 -36.03
N ILE A 355 -14.62 6.69 -36.12
CA ILE A 355 -14.86 5.79 -37.24
C ILE A 355 -15.01 6.55 -38.55
N VAL A 356 -15.73 7.66 -38.56
CA VAL A 356 -15.98 8.48 -39.76
C VAL A 356 -14.69 9.18 -40.23
N GLU A 357 -13.88 9.69 -39.31
CA GLU A 357 -12.56 10.28 -39.64
C GLU A 357 -11.66 9.24 -40.30
N GLN A 358 -11.59 8.07 -39.72
CA GLN A 358 -10.76 7.00 -40.25
C GLN A 358 -11.24 6.51 -41.62
N GLU A 359 -12.50 6.55 -41.92
CA GLU A 359 -13.02 6.20 -43.25
C GLU A 359 -12.67 7.26 -44.32
N LYS A 360 -12.63 8.57 -43.91
CA LYS A 360 -12.29 9.67 -44.81
C LYS A 360 -10.81 9.79 -45.14
N GLU A 361 -9.93 9.38 -44.22
CA GLU A 361 -8.45 9.44 -44.42
C GLU A 361 -7.89 8.41 -45.42
N GLY A 362 -8.66 7.79 -46.21
CA GLY A 362 -8.35 6.86 -47.30
C GLY A 362 -8.86 7.34 -48.57
#